data_41847957686d7e279f820f87f4eda1d1
#
_entry.id   41847957686d7e279f820f87f4eda1d1
#
_cell.length_a   1.000
_cell.length_b   1.000
_cell.length_c   1.000
_cell.angle_alpha   90.00
_cell.angle_beta   90.00
_cell.angle_gamma   90.00
#
_symmetry.space_group_name_H-M   'P 1'
#
loop_
_entity.id
_entity.type
_entity.pdbx_description
1 polymer ?
#
loop_
_entity_poly.entity_id
_entity_poly.type
_entity_poly.pdbx_seq_one_letter_code
_entity_poly.pdbx_strand_id
1 'polypeptide(L)'
;MRHLNTFFRASPTPPINFVTIPSMKKWVSGLFAVFFLAGCTAHRIFYFPDSKLYVDPDKLGLAYEVVTYPSLNGKQLVGVYFKAEGPAVGTVVHCHGNAHNVSDHFPLALFLRKGGFDVLCFDYQGFGASEGRPSPEGTVEDAVASVRYASARLAPGARGVVLFGQSLGVAVAVGAAVREPSVKALVLEGGFNSYRVITRTVLRRSWILWPVSAILPPILVRKTWDPDKIVAEISPRPLLFIHGTADRVVPAVLTERLSARARDPKELWLIPGAGHLQCHRVAGAAYEEKIIDFYRRALGLTENN
;
A
#
# COMPACT_ATOMS: atom_id res chain seq x y z
N MET A 1 18.38 16.14 -14.01
CA MET A 1 17.23 15.63 -13.22
C MET A 1 16.16 15.17 -14.20
N ARG A 2 15.60 13.95 -14.02
CA ARG A 2 14.45 13.50 -14.83
C ARG A 2 13.19 13.97 -14.10
N HIS A 3 12.27 14.62 -14.82
CA HIS A 3 11.00 15.10 -14.27
C HIS A 3 9.94 14.00 -14.31
N LEU A 4 9.06 13.94 -13.31
CA LEU A 4 8.00 12.94 -13.20
C LEU A 4 7.07 12.96 -14.42
N ASN A 5 6.82 14.16 -14.98
CA ASN A 5 5.99 14.37 -16.17
C ASN A 5 6.43 13.59 -17.43
N THR A 6 7.72 13.19 -17.51
CA THR A 6 8.22 12.41 -18.67
C THR A 6 7.81 10.94 -18.60
N PHE A 7 7.39 10.44 -17.45
CA PHE A 7 7.01 9.04 -17.21
C PHE A 7 5.50 8.80 -17.31
N PHE A 8 4.67 9.86 -17.19
CA PHE A 8 3.22 9.75 -17.26
C PHE A 8 2.69 10.35 -18.57
N ARG A 9 2.07 9.52 -19.41
CA ARG A 9 1.42 9.97 -20.65
C ARG A 9 -0.06 10.24 -20.42
N ALA A 10 -0.59 11.32 -21.01
CA ALA A 10 -2.02 11.51 -21.19
C ALA A 10 -2.51 10.48 -22.21
N SER A 11 -3.28 9.49 -21.77
CA SER A 11 -3.93 8.51 -22.63
C SER A 11 -5.31 9.02 -23.04
N PRO A 12 -5.69 9.01 -24.33
CA PRO A 12 -7.07 9.30 -24.73
C PRO A 12 -7.99 8.14 -24.31
N THR A 13 -9.13 8.46 -23.74
CA THR A 13 -10.18 7.50 -23.39
C THR A 13 -10.77 6.90 -24.66
N PRO A 14 -10.87 5.55 -24.79
CA PRO A 14 -11.57 4.94 -25.91
C PRO A 14 -13.10 5.10 -25.78
N PRO A 15 -13.85 5.18 -26.91
CA PRO A 15 -15.29 5.32 -26.87
C PRO A 15 -16.00 4.07 -26.35
N ILE A 16 -17.06 4.27 -25.61
CA ILE A 16 -17.92 3.20 -25.04
C ILE A 16 -18.82 2.65 -26.16
N ASN A 17 -18.57 1.41 -26.58
CA ASN A 17 -19.45 0.68 -27.49
C ASN A 17 -20.46 -0.15 -26.67
N PHE A 18 -21.75 0.09 -26.90
CA PHE A 18 -22.84 -0.72 -26.37
C PHE A 18 -22.88 -2.11 -27.04
N VAL A 19 -22.75 -3.16 -26.22
CA VAL A 19 -22.82 -4.57 -26.69
C VAL A 19 -24.25 -5.09 -26.54
N THR A 20 -24.81 -5.64 -27.62
CA THR A 20 -26.11 -6.31 -27.66
C THR A 20 -26.12 -7.62 -26.85
N ILE A 21 -27.21 -7.87 -26.12
CA ILE A 21 -27.39 -8.98 -25.18
C ILE A 21 -27.65 -10.31 -25.93
N PRO A 22 -26.87 -11.38 -25.72
CA PRO A 22 -27.12 -12.70 -26.31
C PRO A 22 -28.01 -13.59 -25.43
N SER A 23 -28.67 -14.57 -26.05
CA SER A 23 -29.68 -15.46 -25.45
C SER A 23 -29.14 -16.39 -24.34
N MET A 24 -30.03 -16.75 -23.40
CA MET A 24 -29.78 -17.40 -22.10
C MET A 24 -28.98 -18.74 -22.15
N LYS A 25 -29.05 -19.55 -23.22
CA LYS A 25 -28.28 -20.81 -23.38
C LYS A 25 -26.77 -20.61 -23.59
N LYS A 26 -26.35 -19.46 -24.11
CA LYS A 26 -24.93 -19.09 -24.25
C LYS A 26 -24.30 -18.59 -22.92
N TRP A 27 -25.13 -18.23 -21.94
CA TRP A 27 -24.68 -17.74 -20.66
C TRP A 27 -24.08 -18.82 -19.75
N VAL A 28 -24.62 -20.06 -19.77
CA VAL A 28 -24.12 -21.16 -18.93
C VAL A 28 -22.75 -21.64 -19.38
N SER A 29 -22.52 -21.75 -20.70
CA SER A 29 -21.21 -22.11 -21.26
C SER A 29 -20.18 -20.99 -21.10
N GLY A 30 -20.62 -19.72 -21.19
CA GLY A 30 -19.81 -18.53 -20.94
C GLY A 30 -19.38 -18.39 -19.47
N LEU A 31 -20.27 -18.74 -18.52
CA LEU A 31 -19.92 -18.76 -17.09
C LEU A 31 -18.82 -19.77 -16.77
N PHE A 32 -18.87 -20.99 -17.34
CA PHE A 32 -17.82 -22.00 -17.12
C PHE A 32 -16.46 -21.60 -17.72
N ALA A 33 -16.44 -20.97 -18.90
CA ALA A 33 -15.22 -20.45 -19.52
C ALA A 33 -14.64 -19.27 -18.73
N VAL A 34 -15.50 -18.37 -18.22
CA VAL A 34 -15.11 -17.26 -17.34
C VAL A 34 -14.54 -17.79 -16.03
N PHE A 35 -15.07 -18.86 -15.45
CA PHE A 35 -14.53 -19.50 -14.24
C PHE A 35 -13.15 -20.14 -14.47
N PHE A 36 -12.90 -20.72 -15.64
CA PHE A 36 -11.61 -21.35 -15.95
C PHE A 36 -10.49 -20.32 -16.25
N LEU A 37 -10.83 -19.21 -16.91
CA LEU A 37 -9.92 -18.07 -17.15
C LEU A 37 -9.72 -17.21 -15.91
N ALA A 38 -10.69 -17.15 -14.99
CA ALA A 38 -10.61 -16.39 -13.74
C ALA A 38 -9.58 -16.95 -12.75
N GLY A 39 -9.22 -18.23 -12.85
CA GLY A 39 -8.26 -18.86 -11.95
C GLY A 39 -6.84 -18.27 -11.99
N CYS A 40 -6.44 -17.65 -13.09
CA CYS A 40 -5.10 -17.03 -13.25
C CYS A 40 -5.09 -15.50 -13.08
N THR A 41 -6.26 -14.84 -13.03
CA THR A 41 -6.34 -13.37 -13.04
C THR A 41 -7.20 -12.77 -11.94
N ALA A 42 -7.76 -13.59 -11.05
CA ALA A 42 -8.69 -13.14 -10.01
C ALA A 42 -8.07 -12.14 -9.02
N HIS A 43 -6.75 -12.18 -8.80
CA HIS A 43 -6.04 -11.20 -7.98
C HIS A 43 -6.08 -9.77 -8.57
N ARG A 44 -6.33 -9.64 -9.90
CA ARG A 44 -6.43 -8.32 -10.56
C ARG A 44 -7.58 -7.46 -10.04
N ILE A 45 -8.60 -8.06 -9.42
CA ILE A 45 -9.70 -7.31 -8.79
C ILE A 45 -9.27 -6.45 -7.59
N PHE A 46 -8.04 -6.64 -7.09
CA PHE A 46 -7.49 -5.84 -6.01
C PHE A 46 -6.65 -4.67 -6.47
N TYR A 47 -6.37 -4.53 -7.78
CA TYR A 47 -5.42 -3.56 -8.29
C TYR A 47 -6.06 -2.75 -9.42
N PHE A 48 -6.05 -1.43 -9.26
CA PHE A 48 -6.62 -0.46 -10.21
C PHE A 48 -5.55 0.56 -10.61
N PRO A 49 -4.45 0.08 -11.25
CA PRO A 49 -3.36 0.96 -11.66
C PRO A 49 -3.76 1.84 -12.83
N ASP A 50 -3.19 3.04 -12.87
CA ASP A 50 -3.16 3.90 -14.04
C ASP A 50 -1.82 4.64 -14.14
N SER A 51 -1.65 5.41 -15.22
CA SER A 51 -0.45 6.21 -15.46
C SER A 51 -0.72 7.72 -15.54
N LYS A 52 -1.87 8.17 -15.00
CA LYS A 52 -2.23 9.58 -14.96
C LYS A 52 -1.41 10.30 -13.89
N LEU A 53 -0.91 11.49 -14.19
CA LEU A 53 -0.31 12.36 -13.20
C LEU A 53 -1.42 13.08 -12.40
N TYR A 54 -1.51 12.81 -11.11
CA TYR A 54 -2.50 13.40 -10.19
C TYR A 54 -1.95 14.65 -9.53
N VAL A 55 -0.85 14.53 -8.85
CA VAL A 55 -0.14 15.62 -8.19
C VAL A 55 1.25 15.73 -8.79
N ASP A 56 1.58 16.93 -9.25
CA ASP A 56 2.89 17.25 -9.82
C ASP A 56 3.75 17.89 -8.72
N PRO A 57 4.82 17.21 -8.27
CA PRO A 57 5.68 17.75 -7.22
C PRO A 57 6.40 19.04 -7.65
N ASP A 58 6.63 19.27 -8.97
CA ASP A 58 7.17 20.53 -9.47
C ASP A 58 6.24 21.71 -9.16
N LYS A 59 4.92 21.51 -9.29
CA LYS A 59 3.92 22.54 -8.98
C LYS A 59 3.80 22.82 -7.49
N LEU A 60 4.27 21.93 -6.64
CA LEU A 60 4.34 22.11 -5.18
C LEU A 60 5.67 22.74 -4.74
N GLY A 61 6.58 23.01 -5.67
CA GLY A 61 7.92 23.52 -5.34
C GLY A 61 8.78 22.55 -4.53
N LEU A 62 8.49 21.24 -4.63
CA LEU A 62 9.20 20.20 -3.88
C LEU A 62 10.46 19.76 -4.61
N ALA A 63 11.57 19.70 -3.88
CA ALA A 63 12.77 19.02 -4.37
C ALA A 63 12.58 17.49 -4.25
N TYR A 64 12.73 16.78 -5.34
CA TYR A 64 12.58 15.31 -5.41
C TYR A 64 13.53 14.70 -6.44
N GLU A 65 13.70 13.39 -6.35
CA GLU A 65 14.44 12.58 -7.31
C GLU A 65 13.53 11.46 -7.84
N VAL A 66 13.38 11.34 -9.15
CA VAL A 66 12.76 10.15 -9.75
C VAL A 66 13.81 9.05 -9.80
N VAL A 67 13.50 7.95 -9.14
CA VAL A 67 14.41 6.80 -9.01
C VAL A 67 13.87 5.59 -9.75
N THR A 68 14.78 4.79 -10.29
CA THR A 68 14.45 3.54 -10.98
C THR A 68 15.38 2.44 -10.48
N TYR A 69 14.82 1.30 -10.11
CA TYR A 69 15.57 0.14 -9.60
C TYR A 69 14.80 -1.15 -9.87
N PRO A 70 15.49 -2.30 -9.97
CA PRO A 70 14.83 -3.57 -10.23
C PRO A 70 14.08 -4.11 -9.01
N SER A 71 12.89 -4.67 -9.23
CA SER A 71 12.22 -5.59 -8.30
C SER A 71 13.00 -6.91 -8.20
N LEU A 72 12.63 -7.78 -7.26
CA LEU A 72 13.30 -9.07 -7.08
C LEU A 72 13.22 -9.98 -8.32
N ASN A 73 12.20 -9.80 -9.16
CA ASN A 73 12.04 -10.53 -10.42
C ASN A 73 12.63 -9.80 -11.64
N GLY A 74 13.41 -8.74 -11.43
CA GLY A 74 14.10 -7.98 -12.47
C GLY A 74 13.26 -6.92 -13.20
N LYS A 75 11.96 -6.78 -12.90
CA LYS A 75 11.12 -5.72 -13.46
C LYS A 75 11.51 -4.37 -12.89
N GLN A 76 11.61 -3.34 -13.76
CA GLN A 76 11.98 -2.01 -13.32
C GLN A 76 10.81 -1.34 -12.58
N LEU A 77 11.10 -0.87 -11.38
CA LEU A 77 10.21 -0.06 -10.56
C LEU A 77 10.59 1.41 -10.69
N VAL A 78 9.60 2.27 -10.65
CA VAL A 78 9.76 3.73 -10.62
C VAL A 78 9.25 4.25 -9.29
N GLY A 79 10.00 5.16 -8.68
CA GLY A 79 9.61 5.81 -7.44
C GLY A 79 10.02 7.27 -7.42
N VAL A 80 9.55 7.95 -6.40
CA VAL A 80 9.88 9.35 -6.10
C VAL A 80 10.50 9.40 -4.72
N TYR A 81 11.71 9.95 -4.66
CA TYR A 81 12.49 10.06 -3.43
C TYR A 81 12.55 11.52 -2.98
N PHE A 82 12.06 11.78 -1.77
CA PHE A 82 12.06 13.09 -1.15
C PHE A 82 13.04 13.10 0.02
N LYS A 83 13.89 14.14 0.08
CA LYS A 83 14.80 14.34 1.20
C LYS A 83 14.08 14.85 2.43
N ALA A 84 14.58 14.49 3.60
CA ALA A 84 14.19 15.06 4.89
C ALA A 84 14.34 16.59 4.92
N GLU A 85 13.57 17.24 5.77
CA GLU A 85 13.77 18.63 6.13
C GLU A 85 14.86 18.69 7.23
N GLY A 86 16.12 18.78 6.81
CA GLY A 86 17.29 18.70 7.69
C GLY A 86 18.04 17.38 7.62
N PRO A 87 18.88 17.05 8.62
CA PRO A 87 19.63 15.80 8.66
C PRO A 87 18.69 14.59 8.74
N ALA A 88 18.86 13.63 7.85
CA ALA A 88 18.02 12.44 7.83
C ALA A 88 18.34 11.48 8.98
N VAL A 89 17.34 11.11 9.76
CA VAL A 89 17.43 10.14 10.86
C VAL A 89 17.10 8.71 10.43
N GLY A 90 16.42 8.56 9.29
CA GLY A 90 16.03 7.29 8.69
C GLY A 90 15.33 7.50 7.35
N THR A 91 14.94 6.41 6.70
CA THR A 91 14.14 6.44 5.47
C THR A 91 12.83 5.72 5.68
N VAL A 92 11.72 6.37 5.31
CA VAL A 92 10.39 5.74 5.21
C VAL A 92 10.19 5.22 3.81
N VAL A 93 9.86 3.94 3.66
CA VAL A 93 9.36 3.38 2.40
C VAL A 93 7.83 3.32 2.48
N HIS A 94 7.16 4.05 1.59
CA HIS A 94 5.71 4.16 1.55
C HIS A 94 5.12 3.12 0.60
N CYS A 95 4.35 2.19 1.16
CA CYS A 95 3.54 1.20 0.44
C CYS A 95 2.12 1.76 0.27
N HIS A 96 1.79 2.21 -0.94
CA HIS A 96 0.53 2.91 -1.23
C HIS A 96 -0.68 1.99 -1.39
N GLY A 97 -1.86 2.58 -1.58
CA GLY A 97 -3.14 1.88 -1.78
C GLY A 97 -3.26 1.18 -3.14
N ASN A 98 -4.46 0.66 -3.42
CA ASN A 98 -4.70 -0.23 -4.56
C ASN A 98 -5.08 0.47 -5.88
N ALA A 99 -5.22 1.77 -5.89
CA ALA A 99 -5.65 2.53 -7.07
C ALA A 99 -4.63 3.60 -7.47
N HIS A 100 -4.75 4.07 -8.72
CA HIS A 100 -3.96 5.17 -9.26
C HIS A 100 -2.46 4.84 -9.35
N ASN A 101 -1.58 5.67 -8.81
CA ASN A 101 -0.13 5.51 -8.83
C ASN A 101 0.53 6.42 -7.77
N VAL A 102 1.85 6.39 -7.69
CA VAL A 102 2.63 7.15 -6.71
C VAL A 102 2.30 8.63 -6.68
N SER A 103 1.92 9.24 -7.81
CA SER A 103 1.63 10.68 -7.88
C SER A 103 0.35 11.10 -7.15
N ASP A 104 -0.58 10.17 -6.88
CA ASP A 104 -1.76 10.40 -6.06
C ASP A 104 -1.45 10.21 -4.56
N HIS A 105 -0.50 9.32 -4.27
CA HIS A 105 -0.26 8.84 -2.91
C HIS A 105 0.90 9.51 -2.17
N PHE A 106 1.94 10.00 -2.86
CA PHE A 106 3.09 10.60 -2.17
C PHE A 106 2.71 11.76 -1.22
N PRO A 107 1.68 12.61 -1.51
CA PRO A 107 1.32 13.69 -0.59
C PRO A 107 0.95 13.21 0.82
N LEU A 108 0.44 11.98 0.94
CA LEU A 108 0.03 11.38 2.22
C LEU A 108 1.22 11.03 3.13
N ALA A 109 2.44 10.97 2.58
CA ALA A 109 3.65 10.62 3.32
C ALA A 109 4.63 11.79 3.50
N LEU A 110 4.40 12.94 2.86
CA LEU A 110 5.34 14.07 2.86
C LEU A 110 5.58 14.68 4.23
N PHE A 111 4.60 14.62 5.14
CA PHE A 111 4.75 15.13 6.50
C PHE A 111 5.91 14.48 7.27
N LEU A 112 6.28 13.25 6.90
CA LEU A 112 7.38 12.52 7.53
C LEU A 112 8.74 13.20 7.33
N ARG A 113 8.88 14.03 6.29
CA ARG A 113 10.10 14.81 6.03
C ARG A 113 10.39 15.81 7.16
N LYS A 114 9.34 16.39 7.77
CA LYS A 114 9.44 17.29 8.93
C LYS A 114 10.04 16.58 10.15
N GLY A 115 9.78 15.26 10.26
CA GLY A 115 10.32 14.40 11.33
C GLY A 115 11.77 13.97 11.12
N GLY A 116 12.42 14.45 10.04
CA GLY A 116 13.78 14.06 9.70
C GLY A 116 13.87 12.75 8.92
N PHE A 117 12.80 12.32 8.23
CA PHE A 117 12.84 11.12 7.41
C PHE A 117 13.00 11.46 5.92
N ASP A 118 13.94 10.80 5.24
CA ASP A 118 13.84 10.65 3.79
C ASP A 118 12.61 9.80 3.48
N VAL A 119 11.91 10.06 2.36
CA VAL A 119 10.68 9.34 2.00
C VAL A 119 10.82 8.78 0.58
N LEU A 120 10.78 7.45 0.45
CA LEU A 120 10.67 6.75 -0.82
C LEU A 120 9.22 6.32 -1.03
N CYS A 121 8.54 6.95 -1.98
CA CYS A 121 7.26 6.49 -2.51
C CYS A 121 7.52 5.81 -3.85
N PHE A 122 6.97 4.61 -4.08
CA PHE A 122 7.24 3.85 -5.29
C PHE A 122 5.97 3.24 -5.87
N ASP A 123 5.96 3.03 -7.16
CA ASP A 123 4.89 2.32 -7.86
C ASP A 123 5.19 0.81 -7.90
N TYR A 124 4.23 -0.01 -7.50
CA TYR A 124 4.31 -1.46 -7.69
C TYR A 124 4.35 -1.81 -9.17
N GLN A 125 4.79 -3.02 -9.51
CA GLN A 125 4.72 -3.53 -10.87
C GLN A 125 3.34 -3.28 -11.51
N GLY A 126 3.33 -2.66 -12.69
CA GLY A 126 2.14 -2.31 -13.45
C GLY A 126 1.39 -1.06 -13.00
N PHE A 127 1.86 -0.36 -11.96
CA PHE A 127 1.39 0.96 -11.57
C PHE A 127 2.27 2.05 -12.16
N GLY A 128 1.68 3.21 -12.48
CA GLY A 128 2.39 4.37 -13.00
C GLY A 128 3.30 4.05 -14.17
N ALA A 129 4.60 4.22 -13.96
CA ALA A 129 5.65 3.93 -14.94
C ALA A 129 6.44 2.65 -14.62
N SER A 130 6.09 1.91 -13.57
CA SER A 130 6.71 0.63 -13.23
C SER A 130 6.32 -0.46 -14.23
N GLU A 131 7.30 -1.30 -14.59
CA GLU A 131 7.07 -2.42 -15.52
C GLU A 131 6.22 -3.53 -14.89
N GLY A 132 5.79 -4.48 -15.71
CA GLY A 132 5.17 -5.73 -15.26
C GLY A 132 3.67 -5.64 -15.02
N ARG A 133 3.18 -6.43 -14.07
CA ARG A 133 1.76 -6.51 -13.67
C ARG A 133 1.66 -6.79 -12.18
N PRO A 134 0.69 -6.17 -11.48
CA PRO A 134 0.56 -6.34 -10.05
C PRO A 134 0.03 -7.73 -9.69
N SER A 135 0.54 -8.25 -8.58
CA SER A 135 0.04 -9.46 -7.90
C SER A 135 0.35 -9.37 -6.41
N PRO A 136 -0.35 -10.11 -5.55
CA PRO A 136 -0.09 -10.07 -4.11
C PRO A 136 1.37 -10.40 -3.76
N GLU A 137 1.98 -11.37 -4.44
CA GLU A 137 3.39 -11.71 -4.22
C GLU A 137 4.34 -10.70 -4.85
N GLY A 138 4.06 -10.27 -6.09
CA GLY A 138 4.87 -9.29 -6.80
C GLY A 138 4.96 -7.95 -6.05
N THR A 139 3.84 -7.45 -5.50
CA THR A 139 3.87 -6.20 -4.72
C THR A 139 4.69 -6.31 -3.42
N VAL A 140 4.72 -7.49 -2.79
CA VAL A 140 5.62 -7.75 -1.65
C VAL A 140 7.08 -7.78 -2.10
N GLU A 141 7.39 -8.41 -3.23
CA GLU A 141 8.73 -8.41 -3.83
C GLU A 141 9.21 -7.00 -4.17
N ASP A 142 8.31 -6.18 -4.71
CA ASP A 142 8.57 -4.76 -5.02
C ASP A 142 8.91 -3.97 -3.76
N ALA A 143 8.16 -4.18 -2.67
CA ALA A 143 8.42 -3.52 -1.40
C ALA A 143 9.75 -3.98 -0.75
N VAL A 144 10.08 -5.28 -0.84
CA VAL A 144 11.40 -5.79 -0.40
C VAL A 144 12.52 -5.13 -1.18
N ALA A 145 12.40 -5.05 -2.51
CA ALA A 145 13.39 -4.37 -3.36
C ALA A 145 13.51 -2.87 -2.99
N SER A 146 12.39 -2.22 -2.70
CA SER A 146 12.34 -0.81 -2.28
C SER A 146 13.02 -0.60 -0.91
N VAL A 147 12.83 -1.51 0.04
CA VAL A 147 13.53 -1.48 1.34
C VAL A 147 15.04 -1.63 1.13
N ARG A 148 15.48 -2.57 0.31
CA ARG A 148 16.91 -2.77 -0.01
C ARG A 148 17.51 -1.56 -0.70
N TYR A 149 16.80 -0.99 -1.67
CA TYR A 149 17.21 0.24 -2.34
C TYR A 149 17.35 1.40 -1.35
N ALA A 150 16.36 1.62 -0.46
CA ALA A 150 16.40 2.64 0.58
C ALA A 150 17.54 2.39 1.58
N SER A 151 17.76 1.14 1.98
CA SER A 151 18.84 0.75 2.91
C SER A 151 20.24 1.05 2.34
N ALA A 152 20.44 0.83 1.03
CA ALA A 152 21.70 1.15 0.36
C ALA A 152 21.94 2.67 0.19
N ARG A 153 20.92 3.49 0.39
CA ARG A 153 20.96 4.96 0.26
C ARG A 153 20.81 5.71 1.58
N LEU A 154 20.84 5.02 2.71
CA LEU A 154 20.74 5.67 4.01
C LEU A 154 21.81 6.79 4.13
N ALA A 155 21.34 7.96 4.57
CA ALA A 155 22.23 9.08 4.85
C ALA A 155 23.19 8.73 5.99
N PRO A 156 24.40 9.34 6.03
CA PRO A 156 25.31 9.20 7.16
C PRO A 156 24.62 9.54 8.48
N GLY A 157 24.67 8.63 9.45
CA GLY A 157 24.02 8.79 10.75
C GLY A 157 22.54 8.34 10.81
N ALA A 158 21.92 8.05 9.67
CA ALA A 158 20.56 7.50 9.65
C ALA A 158 20.51 6.09 10.23
N ARG A 159 19.47 5.78 11.04
CA ARG A 159 19.42 4.58 11.87
C ARG A 159 18.66 3.41 11.24
N GLY A 160 18.13 3.56 10.04
CA GLY A 160 17.50 2.48 9.30
C GLY A 160 16.29 2.85 8.49
N VAL A 161 15.62 1.82 7.99
CA VAL A 161 14.42 1.92 7.17
C VAL A 161 13.20 1.50 7.98
N VAL A 162 12.11 2.26 7.83
CA VAL A 162 10.79 1.97 8.39
C VAL A 162 9.75 1.91 7.27
N LEU A 163 8.63 1.23 7.49
CA LEU A 163 7.56 1.10 6.49
C LEU A 163 6.32 1.88 6.89
N PHE A 164 5.71 2.56 5.93
CA PHE A 164 4.38 3.14 6.02
C PHE A 164 3.47 2.46 5.01
N GLY A 165 2.52 1.64 5.48
CA GLY A 165 1.56 0.93 4.63
C GLY A 165 0.16 1.51 4.74
N GLN A 166 -0.48 1.81 3.61
CA GLN A 166 -1.83 2.36 3.56
C GLN A 166 -2.77 1.46 2.74
N SER A 167 -3.93 1.10 3.31
CA SER A 167 -4.95 0.27 2.65
C SER A 167 -4.36 -1.07 2.18
N LEU A 168 -4.30 -1.35 0.86
CA LEU A 168 -3.59 -2.50 0.27
C LEU A 168 -2.13 -2.56 0.75
N GLY A 169 -1.47 -1.40 0.84
CA GLY A 169 -0.08 -1.29 1.28
C GLY A 169 0.19 -1.82 2.67
N VAL A 170 -0.83 -2.00 3.52
CA VAL A 170 -0.68 -2.70 4.81
C VAL A 170 -0.30 -4.16 4.61
N ALA A 171 -0.99 -4.87 3.70
CA ALA A 171 -0.65 -6.26 3.38
C ALA A 171 0.75 -6.38 2.76
N VAL A 172 1.09 -5.43 1.89
CA VAL A 172 2.42 -5.36 1.26
C VAL A 172 3.51 -5.10 2.29
N ALA A 173 3.34 -4.09 3.16
CA ALA A 173 4.32 -3.74 4.18
C ALA A 173 4.56 -4.87 5.20
N VAL A 174 3.48 -5.55 5.64
CA VAL A 174 3.58 -6.73 6.52
C VAL A 174 4.36 -7.85 5.83
N GLY A 175 4.04 -8.17 4.56
CA GLY A 175 4.75 -9.19 3.80
C GLY A 175 6.23 -8.85 3.57
N ALA A 176 6.54 -7.59 3.26
CA ALA A 176 7.90 -7.12 3.08
C ALA A 176 8.71 -7.17 4.39
N ALA A 177 8.11 -6.73 5.50
CA ALA A 177 8.79 -6.74 6.79
C ALA A 177 9.14 -8.16 7.27
N VAL A 178 8.31 -9.15 7.00
CA VAL A 178 8.62 -10.56 7.32
C VAL A 178 9.81 -11.06 6.50
N ARG A 179 9.90 -10.67 5.21
CA ARG A 179 10.98 -11.10 4.30
C ARG A 179 12.26 -10.26 4.45
N GLU A 180 12.16 -9.07 5.06
CA GLU A 180 13.27 -8.12 5.21
C GLU A 180 13.42 -7.70 6.68
N PRO A 181 14.19 -8.46 7.49
CA PRO A 181 14.38 -8.20 8.92
C PRO A 181 15.08 -6.88 9.23
N SER A 182 15.70 -6.23 8.26
CA SER A 182 16.35 -4.93 8.41
C SER A 182 15.37 -3.77 8.68
N VAL A 183 14.10 -3.94 8.33
CA VAL A 183 13.02 -2.99 8.64
C VAL A 183 12.88 -2.82 10.14
N LYS A 184 12.88 -1.58 10.66
CA LYS A 184 12.91 -1.28 12.09
C LYS A 184 11.53 -1.17 12.72
N ALA A 185 10.53 -0.65 12.01
CA ALA A 185 9.16 -0.46 12.50
C ALA A 185 8.17 -0.31 11.35
N LEU A 186 6.87 -0.49 11.64
CA LEU A 186 5.81 -0.28 10.67
C LEU A 186 4.69 0.59 11.24
N VAL A 187 4.18 1.52 10.43
CA VAL A 187 2.88 2.15 10.60
C VAL A 187 1.94 1.61 9.52
N LEU A 188 0.76 1.16 9.94
CA LEU A 188 -0.20 0.39 9.14
C LEU A 188 -1.58 1.05 9.23
N GLU A 189 -1.96 1.85 8.21
CA GLU A 189 -3.20 2.62 8.20
C GLU A 189 -4.25 2.03 7.27
N GLY A 190 -5.49 1.87 7.76
CA GLY A 190 -6.67 1.56 6.93
C GLY A 190 -6.61 0.19 6.27
N GLY A 191 -5.87 -0.76 6.84
CA GLY A 191 -5.63 -2.06 6.25
C GLY A 191 -6.66 -3.13 6.56
N PHE A 192 -6.46 -4.30 5.98
CA PHE A 192 -7.28 -5.49 6.18
C PHE A 192 -6.41 -6.68 6.64
N ASN A 193 -7.04 -7.65 7.28
CA ASN A 193 -6.34 -8.83 7.81
C ASN A 193 -6.16 -9.97 6.79
N SER A 194 -6.99 -10.05 5.75
CA SER A 194 -6.93 -11.10 4.74
C SER A 194 -7.57 -10.67 3.43
N TYR A 195 -6.93 -11.01 2.31
CA TYR A 195 -7.48 -10.80 0.95
C TYR A 195 -8.84 -11.48 0.76
N ARG A 196 -9.03 -12.68 1.32
CA ARG A 196 -10.32 -13.38 1.25
C ARG A 196 -11.42 -12.66 2.04
N VAL A 197 -11.06 -12.13 3.22
CA VAL A 197 -12.02 -11.43 4.07
C VAL A 197 -12.44 -10.11 3.44
N ILE A 198 -11.49 -9.32 2.92
CA ILE A 198 -11.86 -8.06 2.24
C ILE A 198 -12.68 -8.30 0.98
N THR A 199 -12.35 -9.32 0.17
CA THR A 199 -13.17 -9.73 -0.98
C THR A 199 -14.60 -10.05 -0.56
N ARG A 200 -14.77 -10.87 0.48
CA ARG A 200 -16.09 -11.19 1.02
C ARG A 200 -16.86 -9.95 1.47
N THR A 201 -16.16 -9.03 2.14
CA THR A 201 -16.73 -7.78 2.62
C THR A 201 -17.24 -6.91 1.47
N VAL A 202 -16.45 -6.78 0.40
CA VAL A 202 -16.83 -6.02 -0.80
C VAL A 202 -18.00 -6.68 -1.54
N LEU A 203 -17.97 -8.00 -1.75
CA LEU A 203 -19.06 -8.73 -2.41
C LEU A 203 -20.39 -8.62 -1.67
N ARG A 204 -20.35 -8.61 -0.33
CA ARG A 204 -21.54 -8.47 0.51
C ARG A 204 -22.26 -7.13 0.37
N ARG A 205 -21.59 -6.09 -0.15
CA ARG A 205 -22.21 -4.78 -0.38
C ARG A 205 -23.09 -4.73 -1.62
N SER A 206 -22.88 -5.66 -2.55
CA SER A 206 -23.72 -5.80 -3.73
C SER A 206 -24.84 -6.80 -3.44
N TRP A 207 -26.11 -6.37 -3.56
CA TRP A 207 -27.26 -7.26 -3.40
C TRP A 207 -27.26 -8.43 -4.42
N ILE A 208 -26.65 -8.21 -5.60
CA ILE A 208 -26.49 -9.24 -6.64
C ILE A 208 -25.43 -10.27 -6.24
N LEU A 209 -24.30 -9.82 -5.64
CA LEU A 209 -23.17 -10.68 -5.33
C LEU A 209 -23.19 -11.23 -3.91
N TRP A 210 -24.08 -10.70 -3.04
CA TRP A 210 -24.23 -11.15 -1.66
C TRP A 210 -24.42 -12.68 -1.52
N PRO A 211 -25.29 -13.36 -2.33
CA PRO A 211 -25.50 -14.81 -2.19
C PRO A 211 -24.23 -15.64 -2.44
N VAL A 212 -23.33 -15.19 -3.32
CA VAL A 212 -22.09 -15.89 -3.67
C VAL A 212 -20.87 -15.41 -2.88
N SER A 213 -21.05 -14.44 -2.00
CA SER A 213 -19.96 -13.83 -1.22
C SER A 213 -19.23 -14.82 -0.28
N ALA A 214 -19.86 -15.92 0.08
CA ALA A 214 -19.24 -16.96 0.89
C ALA A 214 -18.40 -17.96 0.05
N ILE A 215 -18.80 -18.19 -1.19
CA ILE A 215 -18.26 -19.23 -2.07
C ILE A 215 -17.14 -18.68 -2.97
N LEU A 216 -17.32 -17.47 -3.52
CA LEU A 216 -16.37 -16.89 -4.48
C LEU A 216 -14.97 -16.58 -3.90
N PRO A 217 -14.80 -16.01 -2.70
CA PRO A 217 -13.48 -15.63 -2.21
C PRO A 217 -12.47 -16.81 -2.11
N PRO A 218 -12.82 -18.01 -1.62
CA PRO A 218 -11.90 -19.14 -1.65
C PRO A 218 -11.48 -19.59 -3.05
N ILE A 219 -12.35 -19.36 -4.06
CA ILE A 219 -12.11 -19.74 -5.46
C ILE A 219 -11.26 -18.66 -6.16
N LEU A 220 -11.62 -17.38 -5.97
CA LEU A 220 -10.99 -16.25 -6.63
C LEU A 220 -9.63 -15.88 -6.02
N VAL A 221 -9.48 -16.05 -4.71
CA VAL A 221 -8.27 -15.64 -3.97
C VAL A 221 -7.48 -16.89 -3.59
N ARG A 222 -6.42 -17.15 -4.35
CA ARG A 222 -5.49 -18.27 -4.10
C ARG A 222 -4.53 -17.94 -2.94
N LYS A 223 -3.53 -18.80 -2.71
CA LYS A 223 -2.49 -18.59 -1.68
C LYS A 223 -1.85 -17.23 -1.86
N THR A 224 -2.08 -16.35 -0.90
CA THR A 224 -1.58 -14.99 -0.86
C THR A 224 -0.86 -14.77 0.46
N TRP A 225 -0.08 -13.71 0.52
CA TRP A 225 0.52 -13.25 1.77
C TRP A 225 -0.56 -12.58 2.64
N ASP A 226 -1.45 -13.41 3.24
CA ASP A 226 -2.49 -12.92 4.14
C ASP A 226 -1.85 -12.34 5.41
N PRO A 227 -2.00 -11.03 5.70
CA PRO A 227 -1.32 -10.37 6.80
C PRO A 227 -1.56 -11.03 8.17
N ASP A 228 -2.77 -11.52 8.42
CA ASP A 228 -3.13 -12.13 9.72
C ASP A 228 -2.38 -13.44 10.03
N LYS A 229 -1.77 -14.06 9.04
CA LYS A 229 -1.01 -15.29 9.22
C LYS A 229 0.45 -15.04 9.58
N ILE A 230 0.98 -13.89 9.15
CA ILE A 230 2.42 -13.64 9.21
C ILE A 230 2.79 -12.43 10.09
N VAL A 231 1.83 -11.56 10.44
CA VAL A 231 2.11 -10.34 11.22
C VAL A 231 2.78 -10.62 12.56
N ALA A 232 2.51 -11.77 13.17
CA ALA A 232 3.14 -12.18 14.43
C ALA A 232 4.66 -12.43 14.32
N GLU A 233 5.17 -12.67 13.11
CA GLU A 233 6.59 -12.91 12.84
C GLU A 233 7.42 -11.61 12.85
N ILE A 234 6.75 -10.44 12.81
CA ILE A 234 7.42 -9.15 12.81
C ILE A 234 8.02 -8.82 14.20
N SER A 235 7.40 -9.31 15.28
CA SER A 235 7.92 -9.10 16.64
C SER A 235 9.40 -9.54 16.75
N PRO A 236 10.26 -8.80 17.48
CA PRO A 236 9.95 -7.71 18.42
C PRO A 236 9.94 -6.29 17.81
N ARG A 237 9.84 -6.15 16.49
CA ARG A 237 9.78 -4.83 15.83
C ARG A 237 8.43 -4.16 16.07
N PRO A 238 8.42 -2.86 16.48
CA PRO A 238 7.19 -2.19 16.88
C PRO A 238 6.24 -1.96 15.68
N LEU A 239 4.93 -2.08 15.96
CA LEU A 239 3.83 -1.90 15.02
C LEU A 239 2.86 -0.85 15.54
N LEU A 240 2.51 0.14 14.71
CA LEU A 240 1.42 1.08 14.97
C LEU A 240 0.31 0.85 13.93
N PHE A 241 -0.84 0.39 14.40
CA PHE A 241 -2.05 0.25 13.59
C PHE A 241 -2.91 1.50 13.75
N ILE A 242 -3.35 2.09 12.63
CA ILE A 242 -4.22 3.28 12.60
C ILE A 242 -5.45 2.98 11.75
N HIS A 243 -6.64 3.38 12.21
CA HIS A 243 -7.86 3.22 11.41
C HIS A 243 -8.93 4.23 11.77
N GLY A 244 -9.66 4.71 10.77
CA GLY A 244 -10.81 5.57 10.96
C GLY A 244 -12.08 4.76 11.27
N THR A 245 -12.81 5.13 12.32
CA THR A 245 -14.00 4.35 12.74
C THR A 245 -15.20 4.46 11.78
N ALA A 246 -15.21 5.48 10.90
CA ALA A 246 -16.24 5.68 9.87
C ALA A 246 -15.79 5.18 8.48
N ASP A 247 -14.74 4.36 8.41
CA ASP A 247 -14.26 3.80 7.15
C ASP A 247 -15.29 2.85 6.52
N ARG A 248 -15.85 3.29 5.38
CA ARG A 248 -16.82 2.51 4.60
C ARG A 248 -16.17 1.67 3.49
N VAL A 249 -14.88 1.82 3.23
CA VAL A 249 -14.14 1.03 2.24
C VAL A 249 -13.59 -0.24 2.87
N VAL A 250 -12.78 -0.07 3.92
CA VAL A 250 -12.24 -1.16 4.73
C VAL A 250 -12.76 -1.00 6.16
N PRO A 251 -13.66 -1.86 6.67
CA PRO A 251 -14.17 -1.73 8.05
C PRO A 251 -13.05 -1.83 9.08
N ALA A 252 -13.07 -0.93 10.10
CA ALA A 252 -12.05 -0.86 11.15
C ALA A 252 -11.81 -2.18 11.88
N VAL A 253 -12.86 -3.00 12.03
CA VAL A 253 -12.76 -4.35 12.63
C VAL A 253 -11.73 -5.24 11.94
N LEU A 254 -11.36 -4.99 10.67
CA LEU A 254 -10.35 -5.79 9.98
C LEU A 254 -8.93 -5.43 10.46
N THR A 255 -8.67 -4.15 10.75
CA THR A 255 -7.41 -3.72 11.39
C THR A 255 -7.36 -4.17 12.84
N GLU A 256 -8.46 -4.11 13.58
CA GLU A 256 -8.54 -4.64 14.97
C GLU A 256 -8.17 -6.13 15.00
N ARG A 257 -8.72 -6.93 14.07
CA ARG A 257 -8.37 -8.36 13.91
C ARG A 257 -6.91 -8.57 13.57
N LEU A 258 -6.34 -7.74 12.68
CA LEU A 258 -4.93 -7.82 12.31
C LEU A 258 -4.04 -7.48 13.52
N SER A 259 -4.34 -6.39 14.24
CA SER A 259 -3.65 -6.00 15.47
C SER A 259 -3.73 -7.08 16.55
N ALA A 260 -4.89 -7.74 16.70
CA ALA A 260 -5.04 -8.84 17.65
C ALA A 260 -4.16 -10.07 17.33
N ARG A 261 -3.77 -10.25 16.06
CA ARG A 261 -2.84 -11.32 15.62
C ARG A 261 -1.37 -10.95 15.79
N ALA A 262 -1.06 -9.66 15.78
CA ALA A 262 0.30 -9.19 16.02
C ALA A 262 0.74 -9.46 17.47
N ARG A 263 2.05 -9.70 17.67
CA ARG A 263 2.70 -9.75 19.00
C ARG A 263 3.24 -8.38 19.37
N ASP A 264 3.50 -8.19 20.66
CA ASP A 264 4.11 -6.94 21.15
C ASP A 264 5.56 -6.78 20.66
N PRO A 265 6.04 -5.53 20.56
CA PRO A 265 5.34 -4.27 20.89
C PRO A 265 4.42 -3.80 19.76
N LYS A 266 3.18 -3.46 20.11
CA LYS A 266 2.19 -2.93 19.16
C LYS A 266 1.29 -1.88 19.80
N GLU A 267 0.82 -0.94 18.99
CA GLU A 267 -0.19 0.05 19.35
C GLU A 267 -1.35 -0.02 18.36
N LEU A 268 -2.58 0.20 18.81
CA LEU A 268 -3.76 0.39 17.98
C LEU A 268 -4.39 1.75 18.27
N TRP A 269 -4.55 2.57 17.22
CA TRP A 269 -5.17 3.88 17.33
C TRP A 269 -6.36 3.99 16.37
N LEU A 270 -7.56 3.98 16.95
CA LEU A 270 -8.80 4.21 16.22
C LEU A 270 -9.16 5.68 16.28
N ILE A 271 -9.39 6.31 15.10
CA ILE A 271 -9.70 7.73 14.99
C ILE A 271 -11.20 7.89 14.75
N PRO A 272 -11.95 8.42 15.74
CA PRO A 272 -13.40 8.58 15.61
C PRO A 272 -13.78 9.47 14.43
N GLY A 273 -14.77 9.02 13.64
CA GLY A 273 -15.34 9.78 12.51
C GLY A 273 -14.47 9.84 11.25
N ALA A 274 -13.21 9.36 11.27
CA ALA A 274 -12.39 9.31 10.08
C ALA A 274 -12.87 8.22 9.10
N GLY A 275 -12.95 8.57 7.81
CA GLY A 275 -13.20 7.64 6.72
C GLY A 275 -11.92 6.97 6.22
N HIS A 276 -12.00 6.28 5.06
CA HIS A 276 -10.85 5.58 4.48
C HIS A 276 -9.71 6.54 4.14
N LEU A 277 -8.52 6.29 4.72
CA LEU A 277 -7.32 7.13 4.59
C LEU A 277 -7.56 8.63 4.91
N GLN A 278 -8.52 8.92 5.79
CA GLN A 278 -8.82 10.28 6.23
C GLN A 278 -8.33 10.57 7.66
N CYS A 279 -7.54 9.68 8.22
CA CYS A 279 -7.04 9.81 9.59
C CYS A 279 -6.22 11.10 9.77
N HIS A 280 -5.33 11.40 8.81
CA HIS A 280 -4.57 12.65 8.80
C HIS A 280 -5.48 13.89 8.79
N ARG A 281 -6.53 13.89 7.95
CA ARG A 281 -7.46 15.02 7.85
C ARG A 281 -8.26 15.25 9.14
N VAL A 282 -8.61 14.19 9.85
CA VAL A 282 -9.44 14.27 11.07
C VAL A 282 -8.61 14.59 12.30
N ALA A 283 -7.46 13.93 12.48
CA ALA A 283 -6.61 14.10 13.65
C ALA A 283 -5.55 15.22 13.49
N GLY A 284 -5.34 15.73 12.25
CA GLY A 284 -4.46 16.87 11.98
C GLY A 284 -3.04 16.64 12.50
N ALA A 285 -2.50 17.66 13.20
CA ALA A 285 -1.14 17.63 13.73
C ALA A 285 -0.87 16.42 14.64
N ALA A 286 -1.83 16.01 15.45
CA ALA A 286 -1.68 14.84 16.34
C ALA A 286 -1.39 13.53 15.56
N TYR A 287 -1.88 13.42 14.32
CA TYR A 287 -1.57 12.29 13.46
C TYR A 287 -0.10 12.31 13.02
N GLU A 288 0.38 13.48 12.54
CA GLU A 288 1.77 13.64 12.11
C GLU A 288 2.74 13.39 13.27
N GLU A 289 2.51 14.05 14.42
CA GLU A 289 3.31 13.93 15.63
C GLU A 289 3.40 12.48 16.11
N LYS A 290 2.25 11.80 16.26
CA LYS A 290 2.23 10.42 16.75
C LYS A 290 3.02 9.47 15.87
N ILE A 291 2.95 9.60 14.55
CA ILE A 291 3.69 8.73 13.62
C ILE A 291 5.18 9.04 13.64
N ILE A 292 5.54 10.33 13.62
CA ILE A 292 6.94 10.76 13.69
C ILE A 292 7.59 10.26 14.99
N ASP A 293 6.94 10.48 16.12
CA ASP A 293 7.45 10.06 17.44
C ASP A 293 7.55 8.54 17.54
N PHE A 294 6.56 7.81 17.02
CA PHE A 294 6.61 6.35 16.98
C PHE A 294 7.85 5.86 16.22
N TYR A 295 8.14 6.39 15.04
CA TYR A 295 9.31 6.00 14.28
C TYR A 295 10.61 6.43 14.95
N ARG A 296 10.66 7.64 15.51
CA ARG A 296 11.85 8.12 16.22
C ARG A 296 12.17 7.24 17.42
N ARG A 297 11.18 6.87 18.25
CA ARG A 297 11.36 5.90 19.34
C ARG A 297 11.84 4.54 18.83
N ALA A 298 11.26 4.02 17.75
CA ALA A 298 11.64 2.75 17.15
C ALA A 298 13.09 2.73 16.64
N LEU A 299 13.60 3.89 16.23
CA LEU A 299 15.01 4.07 15.84
C LEU A 299 15.95 4.42 17.01
N GLY A 300 15.45 4.42 18.26
CA GLY A 300 16.25 4.77 19.44
C GLY A 300 16.61 6.25 19.51
N LEU A 301 15.76 7.12 18.95
CA LEU A 301 15.86 8.57 19.04
C LEU A 301 14.86 9.05 20.08
N THR A 302 15.32 9.37 21.27
CA THR A 302 14.54 10.03 22.33
C THR A 302 14.62 11.55 22.13
N GLU A 303 13.66 12.30 22.73
CA GLU A 303 13.59 13.78 22.61
C GLU A 303 14.84 14.54 23.10
N ASN A 304 15.83 13.85 23.65
CA ASN A 304 17.03 14.43 24.26
C ASN A 304 18.33 14.19 23.43
N ASN A 305 18.22 13.88 22.13
CA ASN A 305 19.40 13.79 21.26
C ASN A 305 19.21 14.52 19.93
#